data_75f20ce1069140067d230ead71633716
#
_entry.id   75f20ce1069140067d230ead71633716
#
_cell.length_a   1.000
_cell.length_b   1.000
_cell.length_c   1.000
_cell.angle_alpha   90.00
_cell.angle_beta   90.00
_cell.angle_gamma   90.00
#
_symmetry.space_group_name_H-M   'P 1'
#
loop_
_entity.id
_entity.type
_entity.pdbx_description
1 polymer ?
#
loop_
_entity_poly.entity_id
_entity_poly.type
_entity_poly.pdbx_seq_one_letter_code
_entity_poly.pdbx_strand_id
1 'polypeptide(L)'
;MTPQRTARETKSIILNNVVIFNGKEESTVRGSVRIDGNRIRTVSTEPIGSDRDRPVEVIDGQGKFLMPGLIDAHWHAFLAPNTTMDLMTADESYTQLKAGREAERTLLRGFTTIRDAGGPVFGLKRAIDEGIVAGPRIFPSGSMISQTGGHGDFRAVYDIPRPFECCDPTHTEMIGAATIADGPDAVAVAARNNLRLGASQIKLMVGGGAASLYDRLEDVQFFEEEVRTAVHAAENAGTYVMVHVYVPEGIRQAIRAGVKSIEHGHLIDEETMKMIADNGVWLSMQPFTADDNTYPSEEQQRKHEMIVAGTDNTYKLAKKYGVRLAWGTDLLFN
;
A
#
# COMPACT_ATOMS: atom_id res chain seq x y z
N MET A 1 -0.26 -21.89 -16.28
CA MET A 1 0.59 -22.98 -15.74
C MET A 1 1.38 -22.43 -14.58
N THR A 2 1.07 -22.83 -13.36
CA THR A 2 1.81 -22.43 -12.16
C THR A 2 3.18 -23.10 -12.23
N PRO A 3 4.30 -22.37 -12.14
CA PRO A 3 5.61 -23.01 -12.11
C PRO A 3 5.67 -23.91 -10.87
N GLN A 4 5.94 -25.19 -11.07
CA GLN A 4 6.28 -26.08 -9.98
C GLN A 4 7.56 -25.52 -9.33
N ARG A 5 7.42 -24.99 -8.10
CA ARG A 5 8.56 -24.73 -7.21
C ARG A 5 9.35 -26.04 -7.13
N THR A 6 10.54 -26.09 -7.71
CA THR A 6 11.53 -27.11 -7.40
C THR A 6 11.58 -27.23 -5.88
N ALA A 7 11.42 -28.45 -5.36
CA ALA A 7 11.46 -28.71 -3.94
C ALA A 7 12.83 -28.24 -3.41
N ARG A 8 12.89 -26.99 -2.92
CA ARG A 8 13.95 -26.60 -1.98
C ARG A 8 13.81 -27.55 -0.82
N GLU A 9 14.87 -28.28 -0.48
CA GLU A 9 14.93 -29.05 0.76
C GLU A 9 14.31 -28.18 1.86
N THR A 10 13.23 -28.64 2.47
CA THR A 10 12.49 -27.87 3.46
C THR A 10 13.34 -27.77 4.70
N LYS A 11 14.13 -26.69 4.77
CA LYS A 11 14.99 -26.40 5.92
C LYS A 11 14.08 -26.24 7.14
N SER A 12 14.37 -26.99 8.20
CA SER A 12 13.71 -26.83 9.49
C SER A 12 14.52 -25.88 10.36
N ILE A 13 13.86 -24.97 11.05
CA ILE A 13 14.45 -24.01 11.99
C ILE A 13 13.75 -24.16 13.33
N ILE A 14 14.54 -24.20 14.41
CA ILE A 14 14.04 -24.13 15.78
C ILE A 14 14.59 -22.84 16.40
N LEU A 15 13.68 -22.01 16.89
CA LEU A 15 13.99 -20.81 17.66
C LEU A 15 13.70 -21.11 19.12
N ASN A 16 14.73 -21.31 19.95
CA ASN A 16 14.60 -21.51 21.37
C ASN A 16 14.82 -20.20 22.14
N ASN A 17 14.35 -20.14 23.38
CA ASN A 17 14.59 -19.01 24.30
C ASN A 17 14.15 -17.66 23.68
N VAL A 18 12.91 -17.59 23.24
CA VAL A 18 12.28 -16.36 22.68
C VAL A 18 11.10 -15.92 23.53
N VAL A 19 10.78 -14.63 23.48
CA VAL A 19 9.53 -14.05 23.99
C VAL A 19 8.56 -13.93 22.81
N ILE A 20 7.54 -14.77 22.79
CA ILE A 20 6.61 -14.91 21.66
C ILE A 20 5.44 -13.96 21.83
N PHE A 21 5.22 -13.11 20.86
CA PHE A 21 4.00 -12.33 20.64
C PHE A 21 3.23 -12.94 19.46
N ASN A 22 1.98 -13.37 19.68
CA ASN A 22 1.20 -14.08 18.64
C ASN A 22 0.44 -13.17 17.69
N GLY A 23 0.50 -11.83 17.88
CA GLY A 23 -0.17 -10.85 17.05
C GLY A 23 -1.69 -10.70 17.31
N LYS A 24 -2.24 -11.34 18.33
CA LYS A 24 -3.67 -11.33 18.66
C LYS A 24 -3.96 -10.91 20.09
N GLU A 25 -3.16 -11.39 21.01
CA GLU A 25 -3.34 -11.16 22.45
C GLU A 25 -2.34 -10.10 22.93
N GLU A 26 -2.70 -9.32 23.94
CA GLU A 26 -1.79 -8.33 24.53
C GLU A 26 -0.65 -8.97 25.35
N SER A 27 -0.77 -10.27 25.68
CA SER A 27 0.21 -11.01 26.45
C SER A 27 1.28 -11.65 25.57
N THR A 28 2.45 -11.86 26.15
CA THR A 28 3.56 -12.61 25.54
C THR A 28 3.88 -13.87 26.34
N VAL A 29 4.42 -14.89 25.68
CA VAL A 29 4.82 -16.15 26.29
C VAL A 29 6.29 -16.43 26.01
N ARG A 30 7.07 -16.81 27.04
CA ARG A 30 8.43 -17.33 26.81
C ARG A 30 8.35 -18.76 26.30
N GLY A 31 9.16 -19.07 25.30
CA GLY A 31 9.12 -20.42 24.73
C GLY A 31 10.00 -20.61 23.50
N SER A 32 9.58 -21.52 22.67
CA SER A 32 10.30 -22.00 21.49
C SER A 32 9.34 -22.20 20.34
N VAL A 33 9.83 -22.00 19.11
CA VAL A 33 9.06 -22.17 17.87
C VAL A 33 9.84 -23.02 16.89
N ARG A 34 9.18 -24.05 16.32
CA ARG A 34 9.71 -24.83 15.20
C ARG A 34 9.01 -24.43 13.91
N ILE A 35 9.79 -24.18 12.89
CA ILE A 35 9.36 -23.84 11.54
C ILE A 35 9.89 -24.93 10.59
N ASP A 36 8.98 -25.59 9.86
CA ASP A 36 9.32 -26.55 8.81
C ASP A 36 8.94 -25.92 7.45
N GLY A 37 9.96 -25.58 6.67
CA GLY A 37 9.78 -24.87 5.40
C GLY A 37 9.16 -23.48 5.60
N ASN A 38 7.89 -23.31 5.21
CA ASN A 38 7.15 -22.04 5.33
C ASN A 38 5.99 -22.10 6.34
N ARG A 39 6.01 -23.08 7.26
CA ARG A 39 4.93 -23.28 8.26
C ARG A 39 5.49 -23.35 9.67
N ILE A 40 4.81 -22.67 10.60
CA ILE A 40 5.02 -22.88 12.03
C ILE A 40 4.46 -24.25 12.35
N ARG A 41 5.33 -25.16 12.80
CA ARG A 41 4.97 -26.54 13.12
C ARG A 41 4.57 -26.71 14.57
N THR A 42 5.32 -26.07 15.48
CA THR A 42 5.12 -26.21 16.92
C THR A 42 5.45 -24.90 17.62
N VAL A 43 4.66 -24.55 18.61
CA VAL A 43 4.95 -23.52 19.60
C VAL A 43 4.92 -24.22 20.96
N SER A 44 5.94 -24.02 21.78
CA SER A 44 6.11 -24.71 23.08
C SER A 44 6.64 -23.75 24.13
N THR A 45 6.24 -23.92 25.38
CA THR A 45 6.85 -23.22 26.52
C THR A 45 8.18 -23.85 26.94
N GLU A 46 8.44 -25.09 26.49
CA GLU A 46 9.68 -25.81 26.76
C GLU A 46 10.61 -25.73 25.51
N PRO A 47 11.91 -25.93 25.70
CA PRO A 47 12.85 -26.03 24.59
C PRO A 47 12.49 -27.19 23.66
N ILE A 48 12.54 -26.91 22.34
CA ILE A 48 12.32 -27.91 21.30
C ILE A 48 13.68 -28.51 20.93
N GLY A 49 13.80 -29.83 21.04
CA GLY A 49 15.00 -30.58 20.62
C GLY A 49 15.06 -30.76 19.11
N SER A 50 16.26 -30.92 18.55
CA SER A 50 16.46 -31.27 17.14
C SER A 50 16.15 -32.77 16.91
N ASP A 51 15.48 -33.06 15.79
CA ASP A 51 15.34 -34.43 15.31
C ASP A 51 16.69 -34.95 14.81
N ARG A 52 17.01 -36.21 15.15
CA ARG A 52 18.27 -36.83 14.75
C ARG A 52 18.35 -37.15 13.24
N ASP A 53 17.19 -37.23 12.60
CA ASP A 53 17.08 -37.76 11.23
C ASP A 53 16.88 -36.66 10.14
N ARG A 54 16.82 -35.37 10.53
CA ARG A 54 16.68 -34.25 9.62
C ARG A 54 17.58 -33.08 9.99
N PRO A 55 18.24 -32.44 9.03
CA PRO A 55 19.01 -31.24 9.31
C PRO A 55 18.09 -30.14 9.81
N VAL A 56 18.28 -29.72 11.04
CA VAL A 56 17.54 -28.65 11.72
C VAL A 56 18.54 -27.59 12.17
N GLU A 57 18.29 -26.34 11.79
CA GLU A 57 19.03 -25.20 12.33
C GLU A 57 18.43 -24.80 13.67
N VAL A 58 19.23 -24.81 14.73
CA VAL A 58 18.79 -24.38 16.06
C VAL A 58 19.39 -23.03 16.39
N ILE A 59 18.53 -22.05 16.67
CA ILE A 59 18.89 -20.66 16.97
C ILE A 59 18.47 -20.39 18.43
N ASP A 60 19.41 -19.96 19.26
CA ASP A 60 19.10 -19.38 20.58
C ASP A 60 18.67 -17.93 20.40
N GLY A 61 17.43 -17.63 20.71
CA GLY A 61 16.86 -16.28 20.61
C GLY A 61 17.32 -15.33 21.72
N GLN A 62 18.04 -15.85 22.75
CA GLN A 62 18.60 -15.02 23.84
C GLN A 62 17.57 -14.14 24.55
N GLY A 63 16.31 -14.57 24.64
CA GLY A 63 15.22 -13.81 25.21
C GLY A 63 14.69 -12.70 24.31
N LYS A 64 15.08 -12.63 23.03
CA LYS A 64 14.55 -11.66 22.05
C LYS A 64 13.10 -11.93 21.73
N PHE A 65 12.40 -10.88 21.30
CA PHE A 65 11.02 -11.01 20.85
C PHE A 65 10.93 -11.71 19.49
N LEU A 66 10.00 -12.66 19.42
CA LEU A 66 9.56 -13.28 18.18
C LEU A 66 8.11 -12.88 17.94
N MET A 67 7.84 -12.26 16.80
CA MET A 67 6.52 -11.75 16.44
C MET A 67 6.21 -12.05 14.97
N PRO A 68 4.92 -12.03 14.55
CA PRO A 68 4.58 -12.02 13.13
C PRO A 68 5.27 -10.87 12.42
N GLY A 69 5.66 -11.09 11.15
CA GLY A 69 6.21 -10.02 10.35
C GLY A 69 5.21 -8.86 10.21
N LEU A 70 5.72 -7.64 10.20
CA LEU A 70 4.92 -6.43 10.06
C LEU A 70 4.25 -6.38 8.68
N ILE A 71 3.10 -5.71 8.63
CA ILE A 71 2.34 -5.45 7.41
C ILE A 71 2.29 -3.93 7.21
N ASP A 72 2.74 -3.46 6.05
CA ASP A 72 2.51 -2.08 5.60
C ASP A 72 1.31 -2.08 4.65
N ALA A 73 0.21 -1.47 5.07
CA ALA A 73 -1.03 -1.47 4.31
C ALA A 73 -1.14 -0.33 3.27
N HIS A 74 -0.15 0.56 3.24
CA HIS A 74 -0.06 1.64 2.27
C HIS A 74 1.40 2.02 2.02
N TRP A 75 2.01 1.36 1.07
CA TRP A 75 3.37 1.65 0.64
C TRP A 75 3.43 1.73 -0.89
N HIS A 76 4.41 2.43 -1.41
CA HIS A 76 4.66 2.58 -2.83
C HIS A 76 6.04 1.99 -3.16
N ALA A 77 6.09 0.69 -3.40
CA ALA A 77 7.35 -0.05 -3.55
C ALA A 77 8.27 0.50 -4.65
N PHE A 78 7.68 1.04 -5.71
CA PHE A 78 8.41 1.66 -6.80
C PHE A 78 8.73 3.13 -6.54
N LEU A 79 7.78 3.90 -5.96
CA LEU A 79 7.94 5.35 -5.77
C LEU A 79 8.83 5.68 -4.58
N ALA A 80 8.83 4.86 -3.52
CA ALA A 80 9.59 5.13 -2.30
C ALA A 80 11.08 5.40 -2.53
N PRO A 81 11.84 4.62 -3.32
CA PRO A 81 13.27 4.86 -3.54
C PRO A 81 13.57 5.81 -4.71
N ASN A 82 12.56 6.23 -5.48
CA ASN A 82 12.74 7.05 -6.67
C ASN A 82 12.28 8.49 -6.41
N THR A 83 13.09 9.46 -6.81
CA THR A 83 12.70 10.87 -6.77
C THR A 83 11.71 11.18 -7.89
N THR A 84 10.97 12.28 -7.78
CA THR A 84 10.11 12.77 -8.87
C THR A 84 10.90 12.97 -10.17
N MET A 85 12.14 13.45 -10.05
CA MET A 85 13.03 13.61 -11.20
C MET A 85 13.40 12.27 -11.84
N ASP A 86 13.69 11.24 -11.04
CA ASP A 86 13.93 9.88 -11.55
C ASP A 86 12.72 9.38 -12.36
N LEU A 87 11.50 9.60 -11.86
CA LEU A 87 10.27 9.18 -12.56
C LEU A 87 10.05 9.88 -13.89
N MET A 88 10.60 11.08 -14.04
CA MET A 88 10.43 11.87 -15.27
C MET A 88 11.55 11.62 -16.29
N THR A 89 12.75 11.25 -15.86
CA THR A 89 13.93 11.34 -16.72
C THR A 89 14.86 10.12 -16.69
N ALA A 90 14.76 9.26 -15.67
CA ALA A 90 15.69 8.14 -15.54
C ALA A 90 15.26 6.94 -16.41
N ASP A 91 16.23 6.12 -16.75
CA ASP A 91 15.98 4.82 -17.39
C ASP A 91 15.13 3.91 -16.50
N GLU A 92 14.13 3.25 -17.08
CA GLU A 92 13.21 2.39 -16.33
C GLU A 92 13.93 1.23 -15.61
N SER A 93 14.96 0.67 -16.21
CA SER A 93 15.75 -0.39 -15.59
C SER A 93 16.46 0.09 -14.33
N TYR A 94 16.95 1.33 -14.32
CA TYR A 94 17.56 1.94 -13.15
C TYR A 94 16.58 2.12 -11.99
N THR A 95 15.39 2.67 -12.27
CA THR A 95 14.35 2.87 -11.26
C THR A 95 13.83 1.55 -10.68
N GLN A 96 13.72 0.51 -11.52
CA GLN A 96 13.33 -0.84 -11.06
C GLN A 96 14.42 -1.50 -10.18
N LEU A 97 15.71 -1.29 -10.48
CA LEU A 97 16.81 -1.79 -9.64
C LEU A 97 16.81 -1.10 -8.26
N LYS A 98 16.53 0.21 -8.20
CA LYS A 98 16.33 0.92 -6.93
C LYS A 98 15.17 0.31 -6.13
N ALA A 99 14.02 0.05 -6.78
CA ALA A 99 12.87 -0.57 -6.15
C ALA A 99 13.18 -1.97 -5.59
N GLY A 100 13.93 -2.78 -6.33
CA GLY A 100 14.39 -4.09 -5.85
C GLY A 100 15.25 -4.02 -4.59
N ARG A 101 16.20 -3.08 -4.56
CA ARG A 101 17.03 -2.85 -3.36
C ARG A 101 16.22 -2.36 -2.17
N GLU A 102 15.24 -1.48 -2.40
CA GLU A 102 14.40 -0.98 -1.31
C GLU A 102 13.44 -2.06 -0.77
N ALA A 103 12.97 -2.96 -1.63
CA ALA A 103 12.19 -4.11 -1.20
C ALA A 103 12.97 -5.01 -0.22
N GLU A 104 14.26 -5.27 -0.49
CA GLU A 104 15.13 -6.00 0.45
C GLU A 104 15.28 -5.27 1.78
N ARG A 105 15.52 -3.96 1.76
CA ARG A 105 15.63 -3.14 2.96
C ARG A 105 14.33 -3.15 3.78
N THR A 106 13.20 -3.07 3.11
CA THR A 106 11.87 -3.11 3.74
C THR A 106 11.64 -4.45 4.45
N LEU A 107 12.03 -5.56 3.82
CA LEU A 107 12.00 -6.88 4.46
C LEU A 107 12.91 -6.91 5.71
N LEU A 108 14.11 -6.36 5.64
CA LEU A 108 15.07 -6.31 6.75
C LEU A 108 14.61 -5.38 7.90
N ARG A 109 13.75 -4.41 7.63
CA ARG A 109 13.06 -3.60 8.67
C ARG A 109 11.94 -4.37 9.37
N GLY A 110 11.63 -5.61 8.93
CA GLY A 110 10.62 -6.47 9.55
C GLY A 110 9.26 -6.48 8.82
N PHE A 111 9.09 -5.73 7.74
CA PHE A 111 7.89 -5.78 6.93
C PHE A 111 7.93 -6.98 5.98
N THR A 112 7.15 -8.00 6.27
CA THR A 112 7.10 -9.23 5.47
C THR A 112 5.98 -9.24 4.44
N THR A 113 5.07 -8.29 4.53
CA THR A 113 3.94 -8.12 3.61
C THR A 113 3.66 -6.64 3.43
N ILE A 114 3.39 -6.24 2.19
CA ILE A 114 2.96 -4.89 1.86
C ILE A 114 1.74 -4.91 0.93
N ARG A 115 0.86 -3.95 1.11
CA ARG A 115 -0.15 -3.57 0.14
C ARG A 115 0.37 -2.34 -0.61
N ASP A 116 0.74 -2.54 -1.87
CA ASP A 116 1.24 -1.47 -2.72
C ASP A 116 0.07 -0.60 -3.21
N ALA A 117 0.17 0.69 -2.95
CA ALA A 117 -0.87 1.67 -3.21
C ALA A 117 -0.71 2.41 -4.55
N GLY A 118 0.25 1.99 -5.38
CA GLY A 118 0.41 2.52 -6.74
C GLY A 118 1.84 2.48 -7.25
N GLY A 119 1.96 2.13 -8.51
CA GLY A 119 3.21 2.08 -9.23
C GLY A 119 3.40 0.81 -10.06
N PRO A 120 4.44 0.75 -10.92
CA PRO A 120 4.73 -0.36 -11.82
C PRO A 120 5.45 -1.51 -11.09
N VAL A 121 4.78 -2.20 -10.19
CA VAL A 121 5.39 -3.18 -9.27
C VAL A 121 5.17 -4.64 -9.66
N PHE A 122 4.46 -4.94 -10.75
CA PHE A 122 4.17 -6.34 -11.15
C PHE A 122 5.44 -7.14 -11.45
N GLY A 123 6.43 -6.52 -12.09
CA GLY A 123 7.74 -7.11 -12.35
C GLY A 123 8.52 -7.39 -11.07
N LEU A 124 8.56 -6.42 -10.17
CA LEU A 124 9.20 -6.55 -8.85
C LEU A 124 8.53 -7.67 -8.02
N LYS A 125 7.18 -7.67 -7.95
CA LYS A 125 6.44 -8.75 -7.30
C LYS A 125 6.83 -10.12 -7.85
N ARG A 126 6.84 -10.27 -9.17
CA ARG A 126 7.23 -11.52 -9.81
C ARG A 126 8.66 -11.94 -9.46
N ALA A 127 9.60 -11.01 -9.50
CA ALA A 127 11.01 -11.27 -9.15
C ALA A 127 11.16 -11.73 -7.68
N ILE A 128 10.39 -11.15 -6.76
CA ILE A 128 10.36 -11.58 -5.36
C ILE A 128 9.71 -12.97 -5.23
N ASP A 129 8.58 -13.21 -5.88
CA ASP A 129 7.86 -14.50 -5.82
C ASP A 129 8.70 -15.65 -6.40
N GLU A 130 9.50 -15.39 -7.42
CA GLU A 130 10.44 -16.33 -8.02
C GLU A 130 11.77 -16.46 -7.22
N GLY A 131 12.01 -15.58 -6.26
CA GLY A 131 13.23 -15.56 -5.42
C GLY A 131 14.46 -14.99 -6.12
N ILE A 132 14.28 -14.20 -7.18
CA ILE A 132 15.34 -13.47 -7.87
C ILE A 132 15.81 -12.29 -7.03
N VAL A 133 14.85 -11.60 -6.36
CA VAL A 133 15.09 -10.47 -5.46
C VAL A 133 14.52 -10.83 -4.09
N ALA A 134 15.23 -10.47 -3.02
CA ALA A 134 14.67 -10.54 -1.67
C ALA A 134 13.70 -9.38 -1.43
N GLY A 135 12.56 -9.65 -0.78
CA GLY A 135 11.58 -8.62 -0.48
C GLY A 135 10.33 -9.15 0.21
N PRO A 136 9.44 -8.28 0.67
CA PRO A 136 8.17 -8.65 1.27
C PRO A 136 7.21 -9.25 0.23
N ARG A 137 6.17 -9.92 0.68
CA ARG A 137 5.05 -10.27 -0.20
C ARG A 137 4.33 -9.00 -0.62
N ILE A 138 4.19 -8.76 -1.93
CA ILE A 138 3.53 -7.58 -2.49
C ILE A 138 2.10 -7.90 -2.94
N PHE A 139 1.13 -7.09 -2.50
CA PHE A 139 -0.23 -7.02 -3.01
C PHE A 139 -0.36 -5.75 -3.85
N PRO A 140 -0.21 -5.80 -5.18
CA PRO A 140 -0.09 -4.62 -6.03
C PRO A 140 -1.45 -4.05 -6.42
N SER A 141 -1.55 -2.72 -6.55
CA SER A 141 -2.68 -2.06 -7.21
C SER A 141 -2.43 -1.75 -8.69
N GLY A 142 -1.17 -1.72 -9.11
CA GLY A 142 -0.79 -1.21 -10.42
C GLY A 142 -0.79 0.32 -10.46
N SER A 143 -0.98 0.92 -11.65
CA SER A 143 -1.00 2.36 -11.80
C SER A 143 -2.10 3.02 -10.96
N MET A 144 -1.78 4.15 -10.34
CA MET A 144 -2.77 5.00 -9.67
C MET A 144 -3.71 5.59 -10.73
N ILE A 145 -5.02 5.41 -10.58
CA ILE A 145 -6.00 5.98 -11.50
C ILE A 145 -6.40 7.35 -10.97
N SER A 146 -6.20 8.38 -11.79
CA SER A 146 -6.49 9.78 -11.46
C SER A 146 -7.24 10.44 -12.61
N GLN A 147 -8.02 11.47 -12.30
CA GLN A 147 -8.62 12.34 -13.32
C GLN A 147 -7.61 13.37 -13.82
N THR A 148 -7.90 14.04 -14.92
CA THR A 148 -7.16 15.23 -15.38
C THR A 148 -7.11 16.30 -14.26
N GLY A 149 -5.89 16.77 -13.95
CA GLY A 149 -5.64 17.73 -12.87
C GLY A 149 -5.84 17.17 -11.47
N GLY A 150 -5.99 15.85 -11.31
CA GLY A 150 -6.13 15.19 -10.02
C GLY A 150 -4.78 14.86 -9.35
N HIS A 151 -4.85 14.31 -8.14
CA HIS A 151 -3.68 14.06 -7.28
C HIS A 151 -2.61 13.15 -7.92
N GLY A 152 -3.00 12.23 -8.81
CA GLY A 152 -2.08 11.36 -9.54
C GLY A 152 -1.70 11.88 -10.94
N ASP A 153 -2.05 13.11 -11.28
CA ASP A 153 -1.69 13.74 -12.54
C ASP A 153 -0.31 14.39 -12.44
N PHE A 154 0.74 13.64 -12.80
CA PHE A 154 2.14 14.10 -12.76
C PHE A 154 2.58 14.85 -14.03
N ARG A 155 1.65 15.32 -14.87
CA ARG A 155 1.99 16.09 -16.06
C ARG A 155 2.57 17.45 -15.70
N ALA A 156 3.44 17.97 -16.55
CA ALA A 156 3.90 19.33 -16.42
C ALA A 156 2.76 20.31 -16.81
N VAL A 157 2.85 21.56 -16.33
CA VAL A 157 1.82 22.60 -16.56
C VAL A 157 1.46 22.80 -18.05
N TYR A 158 2.43 22.60 -18.92
CA TYR A 158 2.27 22.80 -20.37
C TYR A 158 1.89 21.52 -21.14
N ASP A 159 1.79 20.37 -20.46
CA ASP A 159 1.35 19.13 -21.11
C ASP A 159 -0.16 19.17 -21.38
N ILE A 160 -0.53 18.78 -22.60
CA ILE A 160 -1.91 18.83 -23.05
C ILE A 160 -2.63 17.53 -22.68
N PRO A 161 -3.86 17.59 -22.13
CA PRO A 161 -4.66 16.39 -21.87
C PRO A 161 -4.95 15.57 -23.13
N ARG A 162 -4.85 14.24 -23.03
CA ARG A 162 -5.04 13.29 -24.13
C ARG A 162 -6.40 13.35 -24.88
N PRO A 163 -7.54 13.73 -24.27
CA PRO A 163 -8.81 13.81 -25.00
C PRO A 163 -8.78 14.69 -26.24
N PHE A 164 -7.76 15.52 -26.39
CA PHE A 164 -7.57 16.34 -27.59
C PHE A 164 -6.80 15.64 -28.74
N GLU A 165 -6.58 14.31 -28.63
CA GLU A 165 -5.99 13.41 -29.65
C GLU A 165 -4.59 13.82 -30.17
N CYS A 166 -3.89 14.68 -29.46
CA CYS A 166 -2.64 15.26 -29.95
C CYS A 166 -1.36 14.63 -29.37
N CYS A 167 -1.46 13.82 -28.34
CA CYS A 167 -0.29 13.49 -27.53
C CYS A 167 -0.23 12.02 -27.11
N ASP A 168 0.98 11.47 -27.15
CA ASP A 168 1.29 10.17 -26.53
C ASP A 168 1.13 10.24 -25.01
N PRO A 169 0.97 9.09 -24.33
CA PRO A 169 1.05 9.03 -22.88
C PRO A 169 2.33 9.66 -22.36
N THR A 170 2.25 10.38 -21.24
CA THR A 170 3.44 10.90 -20.56
C THR A 170 4.36 9.79 -20.11
N HIS A 171 5.60 10.11 -19.81
CA HIS A 171 6.56 9.11 -19.32
C HIS A 171 6.06 8.39 -18.05
N THR A 172 5.44 9.12 -17.11
CA THR A 172 4.86 8.55 -15.88
C THR A 172 3.72 7.58 -16.15
N GLU A 173 2.93 7.82 -17.20
CA GLU A 173 1.90 6.88 -17.64
C GLU A 173 2.49 5.68 -18.40
N MET A 174 3.50 5.92 -19.25
CA MET A 174 4.17 4.84 -19.99
C MET A 174 4.84 3.83 -19.07
N ILE A 175 5.50 4.28 -18.01
CA ILE A 175 6.10 3.40 -17.00
C ILE A 175 5.06 2.78 -16.04
N GLY A 176 3.80 3.20 -16.08
CA GLY A 176 2.72 2.67 -15.25
C GLY A 176 2.68 3.23 -13.82
N ALA A 177 3.26 4.39 -13.56
CA ALA A 177 3.16 5.04 -12.25
C ALA A 177 1.74 5.56 -12.01
N ALA A 178 1.12 6.19 -13.01
CA ALA A 178 -0.26 6.66 -12.97
C ALA A 178 -0.98 6.37 -14.30
N THR A 179 -2.30 6.49 -14.30
CA THR A 179 -3.14 6.46 -15.49
C THR A 179 -4.17 7.56 -15.37
N ILE A 180 -4.19 8.51 -16.31
CA ILE A 180 -5.18 9.56 -16.35
C ILE A 180 -6.40 9.05 -17.10
N ALA A 181 -7.56 9.11 -16.43
CA ALA A 181 -8.82 8.57 -16.93
C ALA A 181 -9.99 9.48 -16.54
N ASP A 182 -10.61 10.07 -17.55
CA ASP A 182 -11.80 10.91 -17.40
C ASP A 182 -13.00 10.19 -18.01
N GLY A 183 -14.08 10.13 -17.26
CA GLY A 183 -15.31 9.44 -17.63
C GLY A 183 -15.29 7.93 -17.33
N PRO A 184 -16.50 7.34 -17.18
CA PRO A 184 -16.66 5.93 -16.79
C PRO A 184 -15.93 4.96 -17.71
N ASP A 185 -15.94 5.18 -19.02
CA ASP A 185 -15.31 4.29 -20.00
C ASP A 185 -13.78 4.24 -19.82
N ALA A 186 -13.12 5.40 -19.66
CA ALA A 186 -11.69 5.47 -19.43
C ALA A 186 -11.30 4.84 -18.09
N VAL A 187 -12.06 5.09 -17.02
CA VAL A 187 -11.87 4.45 -15.71
C VAL A 187 -12.04 2.92 -15.79
N ALA A 188 -13.03 2.44 -16.54
CA ALA A 188 -13.23 1.01 -16.76
C ALA A 188 -12.02 0.37 -17.46
N VAL A 189 -11.47 1.00 -18.48
CA VAL A 189 -10.29 0.54 -19.21
C VAL A 189 -9.08 0.51 -18.26
N ALA A 190 -8.82 1.56 -17.50
CA ALA A 190 -7.71 1.65 -16.56
C ALA A 190 -7.79 0.57 -15.47
N ALA A 191 -8.96 0.41 -14.83
CA ALA A 191 -9.19 -0.61 -13.80
C ALA A 191 -8.99 -2.03 -14.35
N ARG A 192 -9.61 -2.35 -15.49
CA ARG A 192 -9.47 -3.66 -16.13
C ARG A 192 -8.03 -3.95 -16.57
N ASN A 193 -7.28 -2.94 -17.00
CA ASN A 193 -5.87 -3.12 -17.35
C ASN A 193 -5.03 -3.47 -16.12
N ASN A 194 -5.20 -2.80 -14.99
CA ASN A 194 -4.52 -3.15 -13.74
C ASN A 194 -4.87 -4.58 -13.29
N LEU A 195 -6.15 -4.97 -13.37
CA LEU A 195 -6.61 -6.33 -13.07
C LEU A 195 -5.99 -7.38 -14.01
N ARG A 196 -5.91 -7.09 -15.31
CA ARG A 196 -5.25 -7.94 -16.31
C ARG A 196 -3.77 -8.18 -15.99
N LEU A 197 -3.10 -7.18 -15.45
CA LEU A 197 -1.69 -7.27 -15.02
C LEU A 197 -1.51 -8.01 -13.69
N GLY A 198 -2.58 -8.28 -12.95
CA GLY A 198 -2.54 -9.04 -11.70
C GLY A 198 -2.71 -8.19 -10.45
N ALA A 199 -3.37 -7.04 -10.54
CA ALA A 199 -3.68 -6.21 -9.38
C ALA A 199 -4.51 -6.98 -8.34
N SER A 200 -4.15 -6.83 -7.07
CA SER A 200 -4.85 -7.41 -5.92
C SER A 200 -5.99 -6.51 -5.43
N GLN A 201 -5.94 -5.23 -5.73
CA GLN A 201 -6.92 -4.19 -5.51
C GLN A 201 -6.73 -3.07 -6.55
N ILE A 202 -7.70 -2.16 -6.65
CA ILE A 202 -7.61 -0.97 -7.52
C ILE A 202 -7.41 0.27 -6.66
N LYS A 203 -6.51 1.18 -7.05
CA LYS A 203 -6.28 2.47 -6.39
C LYS A 203 -6.82 3.61 -7.27
N LEU A 204 -7.74 4.41 -6.69
CA LEU A 204 -8.19 5.69 -7.27
C LEU A 204 -7.75 6.86 -6.40
N MET A 205 -7.52 8.02 -7.03
CA MET A 205 -7.31 9.30 -6.37
C MET A 205 -8.63 10.08 -6.40
N VAL A 206 -9.40 10.05 -5.29
CA VAL A 206 -10.73 10.71 -5.25
C VAL A 206 -10.73 12.00 -4.42
N GLY A 207 -9.58 12.45 -4.02
CA GLY A 207 -9.37 13.73 -3.32
C GLY A 207 -7.99 14.31 -3.61
N GLY A 208 -7.80 15.57 -3.28
CA GLY A 208 -6.52 16.24 -3.37
C GLY A 208 -5.53 15.78 -2.31
N GLY A 209 -4.26 16.15 -2.44
CA GLY A 209 -3.18 15.72 -1.56
C GLY A 209 -2.12 16.78 -1.27
N ALA A 210 -1.26 16.49 -0.29
CA ALA A 210 -0.20 17.41 0.11
C ALA A 210 0.97 17.46 -0.89
N ALA A 211 1.33 16.31 -1.46
CA ALA A 211 2.49 16.21 -2.34
C ALA A 211 2.29 16.81 -3.74
N SER A 212 1.06 16.90 -4.22
CA SER A 212 0.70 17.44 -5.53
C SER A 212 0.70 18.97 -5.57
N LEU A 213 0.97 19.52 -6.78
CA LEU A 213 1.10 20.96 -7.00
C LEU A 213 -0.22 21.65 -7.43
N TYR A 214 -1.13 20.90 -8.06
CA TYR A 214 -2.25 21.50 -8.81
C TYR A 214 -3.60 21.37 -8.13
N ASP A 215 -3.78 20.41 -7.24
CA ASP A 215 -5.02 20.16 -6.54
C ASP A 215 -4.97 20.74 -5.11
N ARG A 216 -6.11 21.16 -4.62
CA ARG A 216 -6.26 21.57 -3.22
C ARG A 216 -6.63 20.34 -2.38
N LEU A 217 -6.30 20.39 -1.10
CA LEU A 217 -6.59 19.29 -0.16
C LEU A 217 -8.09 19.01 -0.04
N GLU A 218 -8.93 20.05 -0.22
CA GLU A 218 -10.38 20.02 -0.13
C GLU A 218 -11.07 19.50 -1.41
N ASP A 219 -10.34 19.36 -2.51
CA ASP A 219 -10.93 18.94 -3.78
C ASP A 219 -11.48 17.52 -3.69
N VAL A 220 -12.70 17.35 -4.19
CA VAL A 220 -13.32 16.06 -4.46
C VAL A 220 -13.09 15.75 -5.94
N GLN A 221 -12.42 14.65 -6.18
CA GLN A 221 -12.04 14.22 -7.54
C GLN A 221 -12.90 13.06 -8.00
N PHE A 222 -13.05 12.92 -9.31
CA PHE A 222 -14.00 12.02 -9.95
C PHE A 222 -15.47 12.31 -9.60
N PHE A 223 -16.34 12.03 -10.54
CA PHE A 223 -17.77 11.91 -10.24
C PHE A 223 -18.06 10.55 -9.59
N GLU A 224 -19.13 10.46 -8.80
CA GLU A 224 -19.51 9.21 -8.12
C GLU A 224 -19.66 8.03 -9.09
N GLU A 225 -20.15 8.29 -10.32
CA GLU A 225 -20.33 7.29 -11.36
C GLU A 225 -19.00 6.71 -11.86
N GLU A 226 -17.95 7.52 -11.95
CA GLU A 226 -16.61 7.07 -12.32
C GLU A 226 -16.02 6.16 -11.25
N VAL A 227 -16.13 6.54 -9.97
CA VAL A 227 -15.71 5.71 -8.83
C VAL A 227 -16.50 4.39 -8.81
N ARG A 228 -17.81 4.44 -9.01
CA ARG A 228 -18.69 3.26 -9.07
C ARG A 228 -18.30 2.32 -10.21
N THR A 229 -17.85 2.86 -11.35
CA THR A 229 -17.37 2.06 -12.48
C THR A 229 -16.12 1.26 -12.11
N ALA A 230 -15.17 1.85 -11.41
CA ALA A 230 -14.01 1.13 -10.91
C ALA A 230 -14.39 0.05 -9.89
N VAL A 231 -15.36 0.35 -9.00
CA VAL A 231 -15.88 -0.61 -8.03
C VAL A 231 -16.50 -1.82 -8.74
N HIS A 232 -17.36 -1.61 -9.72
CA HIS A 232 -17.95 -2.73 -10.50
C HIS A 232 -16.87 -3.56 -11.21
N ALA A 233 -15.84 -2.92 -11.77
CA ALA A 233 -14.74 -3.66 -12.41
C ALA A 233 -13.98 -4.52 -11.40
N ALA A 234 -13.71 -4.00 -10.20
CA ALA A 234 -13.03 -4.73 -9.13
C ALA A 234 -13.89 -5.88 -8.58
N GLU A 235 -15.17 -5.65 -8.30
CA GLU A 235 -16.12 -6.68 -7.81
C GLU A 235 -16.27 -7.83 -8.79
N ASN A 236 -16.38 -7.55 -10.08
CA ASN A 236 -16.44 -8.57 -11.14
C ASN A 236 -15.15 -9.43 -11.21
N ALA A 237 -14.04 -8.91 -10.73
CA ALA A 237 -12.77 -9.64 -10.61
C ALA A 237 -12.54 -10.25 -9.22
N GLY A 238 -13.52 -10.15 -8.31
CA GLY A 238 -13.45 -10.69 -6.95
C GLY A 238 -12.52 -9.89 -6.01
N THR A 239 -12.32 -8.60 -6.27
CA THR A 239 -11.50 -7.71 -5.46
C THR A 239 -12.20 -6.38 -5.11
N TYR A 240 -11.48 -5.37 -4.69
CA TYR A 240 -12.04 -4.14 -4.17
C TYR A 240 -11.28 -2.88 -4.65
N VAL A 241 -11.89 -1.73 -4.42
CA VAL A 241 -11.28 -0.41 -4.64
C VAL A 241 -10.84 0.19 -3.31
N MET A 242 -9.63 0.77 -3.30
CA MET A 242 -9.09 1.66 -2.27
C MET A 242 -8.91 3.06 -2.84
N VAL A 243 -9.16 4.09 -2.03
CA VAL A 243 -9.15 5.48 -2.51
C VAL A 243 -8.32 6.40 -1.63
N HIS A 244 -7.51 7.24 -2.28
CA HIS A 244 -6.87 8.39 -1.64
C HIS A 244 -7.88 9.52 -1.45
N VAL A 245 -8.09 9.98 -0.22
CA VAL A 245 -8.96 11.11 0.10
C VAL A 245 -8.75 11.57 1.55
N TYR A 246 -8.80 12.88 1.79
CA TYR A 246 -8.67 13.45 3.14
C TYR A 246 -9.98 13.94 3.72
N VAL A 247 -10.87 14.50 2.89
CA VAL A 247 -12.03 15.28 3.32
C VAL A 247 -13.32 14.47 3.37
N PRO A 248 -14.26 14.85 4.29
CA PRO A 248 -15.51 14.12 4.51
C PRO A 248 -16.34 13.91 3.24
N GLU A 249 -16.47 14.94 2.39
CA GLU A 249 -17.31 14.85 1.20
C GLU A 249 -16.84 13.78 0.21
N GLY A 250 -15.53 13.75 -0.08
CA GLY A 250 -14.94 12.73 -0.95
C GLY A 250 -15.04 11.32 -0.35
N ILE A 251 -14.90 11.19 0.99
CA ILE A 251 -15.09 9.92 1.69
C ILE A 251 -16.53 9.44 1.56
N ARG A 252 -17.53 10.32 1.80
CA ARG A 252 -18.95 9.99 1.66
C ARG A 252 -19.31 9.56 0.24
N GLN A 253 -18.79 10.27 -0.78
CA GLN A 253 -18.94 9.90 -2.18
C GLN A 253 -18.36 8.50 -2.46
N ALA A 254 -17.14 8.22 -2.00
CA ALA A 254 -16.48 6.93 -2.19
C ALA A 254 -17.28 5.76 -1.54
N ILE A 255 -17.80 5.96 -0.33
CA ILE A 255 -18.63 4.97 0.35
C ILE A 255 -19.94 4.70 -0.41
N ARG A 256 -20.64 5.75 -0.89
CA ARG A 256 -21.84 5.58 -1.73
C ARG A 256 -21.56 4.84 -3.04
N ALA A 257 -20.36 5.03 -3.58
CA ALA A 257 -19.92 4.29 -4.77
C ALA A 257 -19.56 2.81 -4.50
N GLY A 258 -19.39 2.40 -3.23
CA GLY A 258 -19.13 1.00 -2.85
C GLY A 258 -17.67 0.70 -2.51
N VAL A 259 -16.82 1.70 -2.33
CA VAL A 259 -15.40 1.54 -1.96
C VAL A 259 -15.27 0.81 -0.62
N LYS A 260 -14.20 -0.01 -0.46
CA LYS A 260 -13.98 -0.83 0.74
C LYS A 260 -12.80 -0.38 1.61
N SER A 261 -11.96 0.52 1.11
CA SER A 261 -10.82 1.05 1.88
C SER A 261 -10.64 2.54 1.58
N ILE A 262 -10.66 3.35 2.63
CA ILE A 262 -10.30 4.75 2.60
C ILE A 262 -8.85 4.85 3.04
N GLU A 263 -8.03 5.50 2.24
CA GLU A 263 -6.64 5.80 2.54
C GLU A 263 -6.55 7.24 3.02
N HIS A 264 -5.80 7.47 4.07
CA HIS A 264 -5.60 8.76 4.75
C HIS A 264 -6.79 9.17 5.64
N GLY A 265 -7.75 9.91 5.13
CA GLY A 265 -8.95 10.31 5.89
C GLY A 265 -8.69 11.24 7.09
N HIS A 266 -7.54 11.93 7.15
CA HIS A 266 -7.09 12.69 8.33
C HIS A 266 -7.98 13.88 8.68
N LEU A 267 -8.81 14.38 7.74
CA LEU A 267 -9.71 15.53 7.98
C LEU A 267 -11.17 15.10 8.15
N ILE A 268 -11.40 13.86 8.54
CA ILE A 268 -12.74 13.28 8.68
C ILE A 268 -13.51 13.92 9.84
N ASP A 269 -14.81 14.15 9.63
CA ASP A 269 -15.75 14.50 10.67
C ASP A 269 -16.40 13.26 11.34
N GLU A 270 -17.07 13.49 12.44
CA GLU A 270 -17.69 12.42 13.23
C GLU A 270 -18.81 11.70 12.47
N GLU A 271 -19.61 12.43 11.67
CA GLU A 271 -20.69 11.86 10.86
C GLU A 271 -20.14 10.89 9.81
N THR A 272 -19.08 11.30 9.12
CA THR A 272 -18.43 10.46 8.11
C THR A 272 -17.72 9.26 8.73
N MET A 273 -17.14 9.41 9.93
CA MET A 273 -16.56 8.26 10.65
C MET A 273 -17.63 7.22 11.03
N LYS A 274 -18.83 7.64 11.42
CA LYS A 274 -19.97 6.72 11.62
C LYS A 274 -20.34 6.02 10.33
N MET A 275 -20.39 6.75 9.21
CA MET A 275 -20.69 6.14 7.91
C MET A 275 -19.65 5.09 7.51
N ILE A 276 -18.36 5.29 7.78
CA ILE A 276 -17.30 4.26 7.61
C ILE A 276 -17.62 3.02 8.45
N ALA A 277 -17.94 3.20 9.74
CA ALA A 277 -18.26 2.11 10.65
C ALA A 277 -19.49 1.31 10.19
N ASP A 278 -20.57 1.99 9.87
CA ASP A 278 -21.87 1.39 9.49
C ASP A 278 -21.76 0.59 8.18
N ASN A 279 -20.90 1.02 7.25
CA ASN A 279 -20.67 0.32 5.98
C ASN A 279 -19.51 -0.69 6.04
N GLY A 280 -18.88 -0.87 7.20
CA GLY A 280 -17.78 -1.81 7.40
C GLY A 280 -16.56 -1.53 6.53
N VAL A 281 -16.33 -0.28 6.14
CA VAL A 281 -15.19 0.17 5.34
C VAL A 281 -13.93 0.20 6.21
N TRP A 282 -12.78 -0.10 5.63
CA TRP A 282 -11.49 0.03 6.29
C TRP A 282 -10.96 1.46 6.18
N LEU A 283 -10.28 1.91 7.22
CA LEU A 283 -9.54 3.16 7.20
C LEU A 283 -8.04 2.86 7.35
N SER A 284 -7.26 3.17 6.32
CA SER A 284 -5.81 2.98 6.31
C SER A 284 -5.13 4.33 6.53
N MET A 285 -4.51 4.48 7.70
CA MET A 285 -3.95 5.75 8.15
C MET A 285 -2.44 5.70 8.29
N GLN A 286 -1.83 6.87 8.13
CA GLN A 286 -0.45 7.17 8.43
C GLN A 286 -0.40 8.01 9.73
N PRO A 287 0.50 7.70 10.67
CA PRO A 287 0.65 8.49 11.89
C PRO A 287 1.55 9.71 11.65
N PHE A 288 1.16 10.58 10.73
CA PHE A 288 1.96 11.75 10.36
C PHE A 288 2.21 12.69 11.55
N THR A 289 3.46 13.13 11.67
CA THR A 289 3.92 14.15 12.62
C THR A 289 4.47 15.38 11.90
N ALA A 290 4.66 16.47 12.61
CA ALA A 290 5.13 17.73 12.02
C ALA A 290 6.52 17.63 11.36
N ASP A 291 7.34 16.69 11.82
CA ASP A 291 8.73 16.54 11.38
C ASP A 291 8.90 15.50 10.25
N ASP A 292 7.82 14.82 9.83
CA ASP A 292 7.91 13.69 8.89
C ASP A 292 8.26 14.14 7.47
N ASN A 293 7.81 15.34 7.06
CA ASN A 293 8.01 15.83 5.69
C ASN A 293 8.33 17.33 5.67
N THR A 294 9.23 17.71 4.76
CA THR A 294 9.50 19.11 4.41
C THR A 294 9.15 19.30 2.94
N TYR A 295 8.19 20.14 2.66
CA TYR A 295 7.73 20.40 1.30
C TYR A 295 8.36 21.67 0.73
N PRO A 296 8.61 21.71 -0.60
CA PRO A 296 9.28 22.83 -1.24
C PRO A 296 8.43 24.11 -1.34
N SER A 297 7.12 24.02 -1.24
CA SER A 297 6.22 25.18 -1.30
C SER A 297 5.50 25.41 0.02
N GLU A 298 5.20 26.69 0.34
CA GLU A 298 4.43 27.09 1.51
C GLU A 298 3.01 26.46 1.51
N GLU A 299 2.42 26.31 0.32
CA GLU A 299 1.09 25.70 0.20
C GLU A 299 1.10 24.22 0.54
N GLN A 300 2.06 23.46 0.04
CA GLN A 300 2.22 22.04 0.38
C GLN A 300 2.50 21.87 1.88
N GLN A 301 3.33 22.75 2.46
CA GLN A 301 3.61 22.74 3.89
C GLN A 301 2.33 23.00 4.70
N ARG A 302 1.50 23.98 4.32
CA ARG A 302 0.21 24.26 4.95
C ARG A 302 -0.75 23.06 4.87
N LYS A 303 -0.81 22.39 3.71
CA LYS A 303 -1.61 21.16 3.55
C LYS A 303 -1.14 20.05 4.50
N HIS A 304 0.16 19.87 4.65
CA HIS A 304 0.74 18.91 5.58
C HIS A 304 0.37 19.23 7.03
N GLU A 305 0.47 20.49 7.46
CA GLU A 305 0.07 20.93 8.81
C GLU A 305 -1.39 20.63 9.10
N MET A 306 -2.30 20.82 8.13
CA MET A 306 -3.71 20.47 8.29
C MET A 306 -3.89 18.96 8.50
N ILE A 307 -3.18 18.12 7.74
CA ILE A 307 -3.22 16.66 7.86
C ILE A 307 -2.73 16.22 9.23
N VAL A 308 -1.58 16.75 9.68
CA VAL A 308 -1.01 16.47 11.00
C VAL A 308 -2.00 16.84 12.11
N ALA A 309 -2.61 18.03 12.03
CA ALA A 309 -3.60 18.48 13.00
C ALA A 309 -4.83 17.56 13.09
N GLY A 310 -5.22 16.92 11.98
CA GLY A 310 -6.34 15.98 11.92
C GLY A 310 -6.03 14.57 12.43
N THR A 311 -4.76 14.18 12.45
CA THR A 311 -4.33 12.78 12.69
C THR A 311 -4.87 12.23 14.01
N ASP A 312 -4.62 12.90 15.14
CA ASP A 312 -5.02 12.42 16.48
C ASP A 312 -6.56 12.31 16.62
N ASN A 313 -7.28 13.31 16.11
CA ASN A 313 -8.75 13.29 16.12
C ASN A 313 -9.31 12.10 15.35
N THR A 314 -8.76 11.80 14.18
CA THR A 314 -9.21 10.68 13.32
C THR A 314 -8.98 9.35 14.02
N TYR A 315 -7.82 9.12 14.65
CA TYR A 315 -7.58 7.91 15.45
C TYR A 315 -8.56 7.78 16.62
N LYS A 316 -8.84 8.87 17.33
CA LYS A 316 -9.82 8.89 18.45
C LYS A 316 -11.23 8.55 17.97
N LEU A 317 -11.68 9.12 16.86
CA LEU A 317 -12.99 8.83 16.26
C LEU A 317 -13.07 7.37 15.78
N ALA A 318 -12.04 6.89 15.10
CA ALA A 318 -12.00 5.49 14.64
C ALA A 318 -12.10 4.52 15.82
N LYS A 319 -11.35 4.75 16.90
CA LYS A 319 -11.45 3.95 18.13
C LYS A 319 -12.85 4.05 18.77
N LYS A 320 -13.42 5.25 18.83
CA LYS A 320 -14.77 5.50 19.42
C LYS A 320 -15.86 4.68 18.69
N TYR A 321 -15.80 4.61 17.37
CA TYR A 321 -16.81 3.95 16.54
C TYR A 321 -16.42 2.52 16.11
N GLY A 322 -15.31 1.98 16.60
CA GLY A 322 -14.87 0.61 16.30
C GLY A 322 -14.54 0.39 14.83
N VAL A 323 -14.07 1.44 14.13
CA VAL A 323 -13.66 1.34 12.73
C VAL A 323 -12.42 0.47 12.61
N ARG A 324 -12.39 -0.41 11.62
CA ARG A 324 -11.22 -1.23 11.32
C ARG A 324 -10.11 -0.37 10.74
N LEU A 325 -9.01 -0.27 11.50
CA LEU A 325 -7.83 0.47 11.10
C LEU A 325 -6.80 -0.43 10.47
N ALA A 326 -6.16 0.06 9.42
CA ALA A 326 -4.91 -0.46 8.88
C ALA A 326 -3.83 0.63 9.01
N TRP A 327 -2.60 0.21 9.25
CA TRP A 327 -1.46 1.10 9.34
C TRP A 327 -0.62 1.01 8.06
N GLY A 328 -0.18 2.14 7.54
CA GLY A 328 0.70 2.23 6.39
C GLY A 328 1.68 3.39 6.51
N THR A 329 2.81 3.30 5.84
CA THR A 329 3.85 4.35 5.90
C THR A 329 3.61 5.48 4.92
N ASP A 330 3.10 5.17 3.75
CA ASP A 330 2.99 6.10 2.61
C ASP A 330 4.33 6.75 2.23
N LEU A 331 5.43 6.00 2.38
CA LEU A 331 6.76 6.50 1.99
C LEU A 331 6.85 6.71 0.49
N LEU A 332 7.19 7.93 0.10
CA LEU A 332 7.32 8.41 -1.28
C LEU A 332 8.61 9.21 -1.45
N PHE A 333 9.23 9.12 -2.62
CA PHE A 333 10.23 10.05 -3.14
C PHE A 333 11.44 10.32 -2.21
N ASN A 334 11.98 9.28 -1.58
CA ASN A 334 13.16 9.35 -0.69
C ASN A 334 14.49 9.36 -1.44
#